data_548757d8afa9d410b94e5d808f664dce
#
_entry.id   548757d8afa9d410b94e5d808f664dce
#
_cell.length_a   1.000
_cell.length_b   1.000
_cell.length_c   1.000
_cell.angle_alpha   90.00
_cell.angle_beta   90.00
_cell.angle_gamma   90.00
#
_symmetry.space_group_name_H-M   'P 1'
#
loop_
_entity.id
_entity.type
_entity.pdbx_description
1 polymer ?
#
loop_
_entity_poly.entity_id
_entity_poly.type
_entity_poly.pdbx_seq_one_letter_code
_entity_poly.pdbx_strand_id
1 'polypeptide(L)'
;MLIILFTVTALGAALGSFLALACQRYHPAISPDDWFTSLWTPPSHCTHCQAPVLWRDRIPVISWLRLHGRCRFCRRPVGLLPLLFELTGALLCLLLAMLFSDHLIVAAFILTASCLLLLLAAIDQRHLLLPDVLTGALLWLGLARFFFYKPVTVSAAVGGAIAGYGSLWLLAWLYRQIKNQAGLGYGDIKLFAALGTWCGWQALPWIALVASLTALFAFIALVVINRTLSVNSPLPFGPFLAVAGWGVIVIQSLTRL
;
A
#
# COMPACT_ATOMS: atom_id res chain seq x y z
N MET A 1 23.23 0.46 19.44
CA MET A 1 21.98 -0.22 19.09
C MET A 1 20.75 0.68 19.23
N LEU A 2 20.45 1.28 20.39
CA LEU A 2 19.27 2.15 20.59
C LEU A 2 19.22 3.35 19.63
N ILE A 3 20.32 4.03 19.37
CA ILE A 3 20.39 5.17 18.44
C ILE A 3 19.99 4.73 17.02
N ILE A 4 20.48 3.58 16.55
CA ILE A 4 20.16 3.05 15.21
C ILE A 4 18.67 2.73 15.11
N LEU A 5 18.09 2.07 16.11
CA LEU A 5 16.66 1.77 16.13
C LEU A 5 15.82 3.05 16.14
N PHE A 6 16.22 4.05 16.91
CA PHE A 6 15.55 5.34 16.93
C PHE A 6 15.60 6.06 15.57
N THR A 7 16.79 6.12 14.94
CA THR A 7 16.93 6.76 13.62
C THR A 7 16.12 6.05 12.54
N VAL A 8 16.12 4.72 12.51
CA VAL A 8 15.34 3.92 11.56
C VAL A 8 13.85 4.13 11.76
N THR A 9 13.39 4.16 13.01
CA THR A 9 11.97 4.40 13.34
C THR A 9 11.55 5.82 12.92
N ALA A 10 12.39 6.82 13.18
CA ALA A 10 12.13 8.20 12.79
C ALA A 10 12.09 8.38 11.26
N LEU A 11 12.99 7.72 10.53
CA LEU A 11 12.97 7.67 9.07
C LEU A 11 11.69 7.02 8.54
N GLY A 12 11.27 5.92 9.14
CA GLY A 12 10.02 5.24 8.81
C GLY A 12 8.80 6.14 9.01
N ALA A 13 8.76 6.88 10.11
CA ALA A 13 7.69 7.85 10.36
C ALA A 13 7.69 8.99 9.33
N ALA A 14 8.87 9.48 8.92
CA ALA A 14 9.00 10.50 7.88
C ALA A 14 8.53 9.99 6.51
N LEU A 15 8.89 8.75 6.15
CA LEU A 15 8.36 8.08 4.95
C LEU A 15 6.84 7.94 5.01
N GLY A 16 6.29 7.52 6.14
CA GLY A 16 4.85 7.45 6.35
C GLY A 16 4.16 8.80 6.15
N SER A 17 4.72 9.88 6.71
CA SER A 17 4.20 11.24 6.53
C SER A 17 4.18 11.66 5.05
N PHE A 18 5.23 11.31 4.29
CA PHE A 18 5.29 11.54 2.84
C PHE A 18 4.23 10.72 2.09
N LEU A 19 4.05 9.44 2.42
CA LEU A 19 3.02 8.59 1.81
C LEU A 19 1.61 9.11 2.11
N ALA A 20 1.36 9.61 3.32
CA ALA A 20 0.10 10.25 3.67
C ALA A 20 -0.19 11.48 2.78
N LEU A 21 0.84 12.31 2.54
CA LEU A 21 0.75 13.45 1.62
C LEU A 21 0.45 12.97 0.19
N ALA A 22 1.16 11.96 -0.31
CA ALA A 22 0.96 11.40 -1.64
C ALA A 22 -0.47 10.87 -1.83
N CYS A 23 -0.98 10.15 -0.82
CA CYS A 23 -2.36 9.65 -0.81
C CYS A 23 -3.40 10.79 -0.80
N GLN A 24 -3.15 11.87 -0.02
CA GLN A 24 -4.06 13.02 0.06
C GLN A 24 -4.11 13.85 -1.23
N ARG A 25 -2.99 13.92 -1.97
CA ARG A 25 -2.87 14.68 -3.22
C ARG A 25 -3.28 13.88 -4.46
N TYR A 26 -3.50 12.59 -4.30
CA TYR A 26 -4.01 11.77 -5.37
C TYR A 26 -5.48 12.08 -5.65
N HIS A 27 -5.80 12.29 -6.92
CA HIS A 27 -7.17 12.43 -7.42
C HIS A 27 -7.31 11.65 -8.74
N PRO A 28 -8.40 10.91 -8.97
CA PRO A 28 -8.55 10.06 -10.17
C PRO A 28 -8.39 10.79 -11.51
N ALA A 29 -8.70 12.08 -11.55
CA ALA A 29 -8.60 12.89 -12.78
C ALA A 29 -7.22 13.56 -12.95
N ILE A 30 -6.27 13.37 -12.03
CA ILE A 30 -4.94 13.97 -12.13
C ILE A 30 -4.03 13.12 -13.03
N SER A 31 -3.27 13.77 -13.91
CA SER A 31 -2.26 13.04 -14.68
C SER A 31 -1.13 12.55 -13.76
N PRO A 32 -0.41 11.46 -14.10
CA PRO A 32 0.73 11.02 -13.32
C PRO A 32 1.78 12.12 -13.11
N ASP A 33 2.09 12.88 -14.15
CA ASP A 33 3.10 13.95 -14.10
C ASP A 33 2.67 15.09 -13.18
N ASP A 34 1.40 15.49 -13.26
CA ASP A 34 0.84 16.53 -12.38
C ASP A 34 0.75 16.03 -10.94
N TRP A 35 0.46 14.74 -10.71
CA TRP A 35 0.48 14.18 -9.39
C TRP A 35 1.89 14.19 -8.80
N PHE A 36 2.90 13.76 -9.54
CA PHE A 36 4.30 13.81 -9.07
C PHE A 36 4.76 15.24 -8.79
N THR A 37 4.44 16.20 -9.67
CA THR A 37 4.74 17.61 -9.43
C THR A 37 4.01 18.14 -8.20
N SER A 38 2.78 17.71 -7.96
CA SER A 38 2.01 18.09 -6.78
C SER A 38 2.66 17.67 -5.47
N LEU A 39 3.48 16.60 -5.46
CA LEU A 39 4.17 16.16 -4.23
C LEU A 39 5.16 17.20 -3.70
N TRP A 40 5.69 18.05 -4.57
CA TRP A 40 6.69 19.06 -4.24
C TRP A 40 6.10 20.46 -4.13
N THR A 41 5.12 20.80 -4.97
CA THR A 41 4.48 22.13 -5.07
C THR A 41 2.96 21.99 -5.09
N PRO A 42 2.22 22.79 -4.29
CA PRO A 42 2.63 23.74 -3.27
C PRO A 42 3.12 23.09 -1.97
N PRO A 43 3.78 23.80 -1.07
CA PRO A 43 4.15 23.28 0.25
C PRO A 43 2.91 22.82 1.04
N SER A 44 3.12 21.96 2.05
CA SER A 44 2.03 21.44 2.87
C SER A 44 1.25 22.55 3.55
N HIS A 45 -0.06 22.55 3.38
CA HIS A 45 -0.99 23.55 3.93
C HIS A 45 -2.23 22.88 4.50
N CYS A 46 -2.94 23.57 5.36
CA CYS A 46 -4.21 23.10 5.90
C CYS A 46 -5.28 23.09 4.81
N THR A 47 -6.02 21.99 4.66
CA THR A 47 -7.11 21.85 3.67
C THR A 47 -8.30 22.79 3.90
N HIS A 48 -8.43 23.32 5.13
CA HIS A 48 -9.55 24.19 5.50
C HIS A 48 -9.23 25.68 5.46
N CYS A 49 -8.10 26.11 6.04
CA CYS A 49 -7.74 27.53 6.12
C CYS A 49 -6.59 27.91 5.20
N GLN A 50 -6.03 26.96 4.42
CA GLN A 50 -4.92 27.17 3.49
C GLN A 50 -3.63 27.71 4.13
N ALA A 51 -3.58 27.80 5.48
CA ALA A 51 -2.39 28.23 6.17
C ALA A 51 -1.25 27.21 5.98
N PRO A 52 -0.01 27.66 5.72
CA PRO A 52 1.12 26.74 5.55
C PRO A 52 1.43 26.00 6.84
N VAL A 53 1.79 24.73 6.73
CA VAL A 53 2.23 23.92 7.87
C VAL A 53 3.66 24.32 8.22
N LEU A 54 3.86 24.80 9.45
CA LEU A 54 5.18 25.21 9.95
C LEU A 54 6.12 24.00 10.03
N TRP A 55 7.43 24.22 9.89
CA TRP A 55 8.42 23.13 9.97
C TRP A 55 8.35 22.35 11.30
N ARG A 56 8.03 23.03 12.42
CA ARG A 56 7.82 22.42 13.76
C ARG A 56 6.59 21.50 13.80
N ASP A 57 5.62 21.72 12.93
CA ASP A 57 4.38 20.94 12.86
C ASP A 57 4.46 19.83 11.78
N ARG A 58 5.64 19.63 11.18
CA ARG A 58 5.95 18.55 10.25
C ARG A 58 6.67 17.36 10.91
N ILE A 59 6.99 17.45 12.23
CA ILE A 59 7.62 16.35 12.94
C ILE A 59 6.59 15.23 13.10
N PRO A 60 6.82 14.04 12.49
CA PRO A 60 5.84 12.96 12.49
C PRO A 60 5.46 12.54 13.92
N VAL A 61 4.24 12.12 14.11
CA VAL A 61 3.64 11.68 15.39
C VAL A 61 3.63 12.78 16.45
N ILE A 62 4.77 13.40 16.74
CA ILE A 62 4.92 14.41 17.80
C ILE A 62 4.03 15.64 17.54
N SER A 63 4.01 16.13 16.31
CA SER A 63 3.19 17.31 15.96
C SER A 63 1.70 16.99 16.08
N TRP A 64 1.28 15.81 15.64
CA TRP A 64 -0.11 15.38 15.75
C TRP A 64 -0.55 15.25 17.22
N LEU A 65 0.28 14.61 18.07
CA LEU A 65 0.00 14.50 19.51
C LEU A 65 -0.05 15.86 20.18
N ARG A 66 0.92 16.74 19.92
CA ARG A 66 1.02 18.09 20.51
C ARG A 66 -0.15 18.99 20.13
N LEU A 67 -0.65 18.87 18.89
CA LEU A 67 -1.78 19.65 18.38
C LEU A 67 -3.12 18.91 18.56
N HIS A 68 -3.13 17.72 19.22
CA HIS A 68 -4.32 16.88 19.40
C HIS A 68 -5.06 16.62 18.09
N GLY A 69 -4.31 16.40 17.00
CA GLY A 69 -4.88 16.16 15.68
C GLY A 69 -5.60 17.34 15.05
N ARG A 70 -5.29 18.58 15.46
CA ARG A 70 -5.96 19.80 15.00
C ARG A 70 -4.99 20.77 14.33
N CYS A 71 -5.50 21.55 13.38
CA CYS A 71 -4.74 22.63 12.78
C CYS A 71 -4.38 23.69 13.83
N ARG A 72 -3.14 24.19 13.81
CA ARG A 72 -2.67 25.26 14.70
C ARG A 72 -3.48 26.56 14.58
N PHE A 73 -3.89 26.91 13.37
CA PHE A 73 -4.54 28.20 13.06
C PHE A 73 -6.07 28.13 13.19
N CYS A 74 -6.72 27.21 12.47
CA CYS A 74 -8.20 27.12 12.45
C CYS A 74 -8.77 26.08 13.41
N ARG A 75 -7.93 25.31 14.09
CA ARG A 75 -8.29 24.26 15.08
C ARG A 75 -9.20 23.15 14.55
N ARG A 76 -9.46 23.11 13.24
CA ARG A 76 -10.20 21.99 12.63
C ARG A 76 -9.41 20.70 12.68
N PRO A 77 -10.06 19.54 12.81
CA PRO A 77 -9.37 18.25 12.85
C PRO A 77 -8.66 17.95 11.52
N VAL A 78 -7.42 17.46 11.60
CA VAL A 78 -6.60 17.08 10.44
C VAL A 78 -6.91 15.65 10.00
N GLY A 79 -7.59 14.86 10.85
CA GLY A 79 -7.88 13.46 10.62
C GLY A 79 -6.80 12.52 11.15
N LEU A 80 -7.10 11.22 11.12
CA LEU A 80 -6.21 10.16 11.64
C LEU A 80 -5.24 9.63 10.59
N LEU A 81 -5.52 9.87 9.31
CA LEU A 81 -4.76 9.27 8.22
C LEU A 81 -3.25 9.56 8.30
N PRO A 82 -2.78 10.82 8.49
CA PRO A 82 -1.35 11.08 8.61
C PRO A 82 -0.72 10.29 9.76
N LEU A 83 -1.36 10.27 10.93
CA LEU A 83 -0.86 9.54 12.09
C LEU A 83 -0.76 8.04 11.81
N LEU A 84 -1.76 7.45 11.17
CA LEU A 84 -1.74 6.02 10.82
C LEU A 84 -0.60 5.69 9.87
N PHE A 85 -0.37 6.51 8.85
CA PHE A 85 0.76 6.32 7.94
C PHE A 85 2.11 6.48 8.63
N GLU A 86 2.25 7.46 9.51
CA GLU A 86 3.47 7.71 10.28
C GLU A 86 3.79 6.54 11.22
N LEU A 87 2.79 6.03 11.92
CA LEU A 87 2.95 4.87 12.80
C LEU A 87 3.22 3.58 12.02
N THR A 88 2.50 3.34 10.92
CA THR A 88 2.75 2.15 10.07
C THR A 88 4.11 2.22 9.41
N GLY A 89 4.55 3.37 8.91
CA GLY A 89 5.88 3.57 8.36
C GLY A 89 6.97 3.35 9.39
N ALA A 90 6.81 3.89 10.60
CA ALA A 90 7.72 3.66 11.72
C ALA A 90 7.84 2.17 12.08
N LEU A 91 6.69 1.50 12.22
CA LEU A 91 6.63 0.07 12.54
C LEU A 91 7.25 -0.80 11.44
N LEU A 92 6.96 -0.51 10.16
CA LEU A 92 7.53 -1.23 9.02
C LEU A 92 9.05 -1.10 8.98
N CYS A 93 9.59 0.10 9.12
CA CYS A 93 11.05 0.30 9.15
C CYS A 93 11.70 -0.43 10.33
N LEU A 94 11.10 -0.34 11.52
CA LEU A 94 11.60 -1.02 12.71
C LEU A 94 11.58 -2.55 12.51
N LEU A 95 10.46 -3.09 12.05
CA LEU A 95 10.29 -4.53 11.81
C LEU A 95 11.30 -5.04 10.78
N LEU A 96 11.45 -4.36 9.65
CA LEU A 96 12.37 -4.77 8.60
C LEU A 96 13.84 -4.65 9.04
N ALA A 97 14.19 -3.62 9.84
CA ALA A 97 15.52 -3.50 10.42
C ALA A 97 15.84 -4.63 11.39
N MET A 98 14.85 -5.12 12.15
CA MET A 98 15.03 -6.26 13.04
C MET A 98 15.13 -7.59 12.29
N LEU A 99 14.30 -7.78 11.25
CA LEU A 99 14.22 -9.05 10.51
C LEU A 99 15.36 -9.22 9.50
N PHE A 100 15.88 -8.13 8.95
CA PHE A 100 16.85 -8.12 7.84
C PHE A 100 18.12 -7.29 8.18
N SER A 101 18.56 -7.29 9.44
CA SER A 101 19.72 -6.51 9.91
C SER A 101 20.98 -6.77 9.08
N ASP A 102 21.19 -8.01 8.66
CA ASP A 102 22.39 -8.44 7.92
C ASP A 102 22.23 -8.36 6.40
N HIS A 103 21.01 -8.05 5.92
CA HIS A 103 20.63 -8.03 4.52
C HIS A 103 19.99 -6.71 4.10
N LEU A 104 20.72 -5.60 4.20
CA LEU A 104 20.20 -4.24 3.96
C LEU A 104 19.59 -4.05 2.57
N ILE A 105 20.14 -4.69 1.53
CA ILE A 105 19.60 -4.60 0.16
C ILE A 105 18.21 -5.24 0.11
N VAL A 106 18.03 -6.40 0.73
CA VAL A 106 16.73 -7.08 0.82
C VAL A 106 15.73 -6.23 1.59
N ALA A 107 16.15 -5.68 2.74
CA ALA A 107 15.33 -4.77 3.54
C ALA A 107 14.86 -3.55 2.71
N ALA A 108 15.76 -2.95 1.92
CA ALA A 108 15.43 -1.79 1.08
C ALA A 108 14.38 -2.13 0.00
N PHE A 109 14.52 -3.28 -0.68
CA PHE A 109 13.53 -3.73 -1.66
C PHE A 109 12.16 -3.98 -1.02
N ILE A 110 12.13 -4.69 0.13
CA ILE A 110 10.89 -4.99 0.84
C ILE A 110 10.26 -3.70 1.38
N LEU A 111 11.06 -2.76 1.91
CA LEU A 111 10.57 -1.47 2.38
C LEU A 111 9.90 -0.67 1.24
N THR A 112 10.57 -0.61 0.08
CA THR A 112 10.01 0.09 -1.09
C THR A 112 8.70 -0.57 -1.55
N ALA A 113 8.65 -1.91 -1.61
CA ALA A 113 7.42 -2.63 -1.91
C ALA A 113 6.32 -2.36 -0.87
N SER A 114 6.68 -2.32 0.43
CA SER A 114 5.75 -2.01 1.52
C SER A 114 5.15 -0.61 1.38
N CYS A 115 5.97 0.38 1.03
CA CYS A 115 5.53 1.75 0.77
C CYS A 115 4.55 1.81 -0.41
N LEU A 116 4.86 1.12 -1.52
CA LEU A 116 3.98 1.06 -2.69
C LEU A 116 2.65 0.36 -2.36
N LEU A 117 2.69 -0.78 -1.66
CA LEU A 117 1.50 -1.52 -1.26
C LEU A 117 0.63 -0.72 -0.28
N LEU A 118 1.23 -0.04 0.70
CA LEU A 118 0.52 0.82 1.65
C LEU A 118 -0.17 1.99 0.93
N LEU A 119 0.52 2.62 -0.02
CA LEU A 119 -0.04 3.72 -0.81
C LEU A 119 -1.18 3.24 -1.73
N LEU A 120 -0.99 2.12 -2.43
CA LEU A 120 -2.01 1.48 -3.26
C LEU A 120 -3.27 1.12 -2.44
N ALA A 121 -3.08 0.49 -1.28
CA ALA A 121 -4.17 0.13 -0.38
C ALA A 121 -4.97 1.36 0.10
N ALA A 122 -4.28 2.45 0.44
CA ALA A 122 -4.93 3.67 0.90
C ALA A 122 -5.65 4.43 -0.21
N ILE A 123 -5.12 4.43 -1.43
CA ILE A 123 -5.77 5.02 -2.60
C ILE A 123 -7.01 4.20 -2.95
N ASP A 124 -6.91 2.87 -2.95
CA ASP A 124 -8.04 1.99 -3.24
C ASP A 124 -9.18 2.14 -2.22
N GLN A 125 -8.84 2.27 -0.94
CA GLN A 125 -9.84 2.55 0.12
C GLN A 125 -10.63 3.84 -0.10
N ARG A 126 -10.04 4.84 -0.78
CA ARG A 126 -10.67 6.16 -0.96
C ARG A 126 -11.37 6.31 -2.30
N HIS A 127 -10.77 5.74 -3.34
CA HIS A 127 -11.18 6.01 -4.72
C HIS A 127 -11.62 4.77 -5.47
N LEU A 128 -11.46 3.56 -4.89
CA LEU A 128 -11.71 2.27 -5.52
C LEU A 128 -10.93 2.13 -6.85
N LEU A 129 -9.73 2.70 -6.87
CA LEU A 129 -8.85 2.74 -8.03
C LEU A 129 -7.41 2.44 -7.60
N LEU A 130 -6.71 1.70 -8.44
CA LEU A 130 -5.28 1.39 -8.27
C LEU A 130 -4.51 2.03 -9.42
N PRO A 131 -3.69 3.07 -9.17
CA PRO A 131 -2.93 3.75 -10.22
C PRO A 131 -1.95 2.83 -10.94
N ASP A 132 -1.98 2.84 -12.28
CA ASP A 132 -1.13 2.00 -13.12
C ASP A 132 0.36 2.25 -12.89
N VAL A 133 0.74 3.50 -12.62
CA VAL A 133 2.12 3.88 -12.32
C VAL A 133 2.65 3.16 -11.08
N LEU A 134 1.84 3.05 -10.03
CA LEU A 134 2.25 2.38 -8.79
C LEU A 134 2.25 0.86 -8.93
N THR A 135 1.24 0.28 -9.56
CA THR A 135 1.18 -1.18 -9.82
C THR A 135 2.30 -1.60 -10.77
N GLY A 136 2.59 -0.79 -11.81
CA GLY A 136 3.71 -0.99 -12.70
C GLY A 136 5.06 -0.87 -11.99
N ALA A 137 5.24 0.16 -11.14
CA ALA A 137 6.46 0.30 -10.33
C ALA A 137 6.69 -0.91 -9.41
N LEU A 138 5.64 -1.42 -8.77
CA LEU A 138 5.71 -2.62 -7.93
C LEU A 138 6.12 -3.85 -8.75
N LEU A 139 5.55 -4.03 -9.95
CA LEU A 139 5.89 -5.13 -10.87
C LEU A 139 7.36 -5.07 -11.29
N TRP A 140 7.82 -3.91 -11.78
CA TRP A 140 9.19 -3.73 -12.23
C TRP A 140 10.20 -3.85 -11.10
N LEU A 141 9.87 -3.35 -9.90
CA LEU A 141 10.71 -3.54 -8.71
C LEU A 141 10.84 -5.03 -8.34
N GLY A 142 9.75 -5.79 -8.47
CA GLY A 142 9.75 -7.24 -8.26
C GLY A 142 10.66 -7.99 -9.23
N LEU A 143 10.78 -7.52 -10.48
CA LEU A 143 11.72 -8.07 -11.45
C LEU A 143 13.14 -7.54 -11.24
N ALA A 144 13.32 -6.25 -10.95
CA ALA A 144 14.64 -5.64 -10.76
C ALA A 144 15.43 -6.26 -9.60
N ARG A 145 14.77 -6.75 -8.55
CA ARG A 145 15.45 -7.39 -7.41
C ARG A 145 16.32 -8.60 -7.79
N PHE A 146 16.03 -9.28 -8.92
CA PHE A 146 16.81 -10.43 -9.39
C PHE A 146 18.28 -10.10 -9.70
N PHE A 147 18.62 -8.83 -9.88
CA PHE A 147 20.00 -8.39 -9.99
C PHE A 147 20.74 -8.43 -8.65
N PHE A 148 20.02 -8.41 -7.53
CA PHE A 148 20.58 -8.29 -6.19
C PHE A 148 20.35 -9.54 -5.35
N TYR A 149 19.15 -10.12 -5.38
CA TYR A 149 18.83 -11.35 -4.65
C TYR A 149 17.67 -12.10 -5.31
N LYS A 150 17.62 -13.43 -5.11
CA LYS A 150 16.74 -14.32 -5.88
C LYS A 150 15.94 -15.24 -4.96
N PRO A 151 14.95 -14.76 -4.23
CA PRO A 151 14.12 -15.60 -3.35
C PRO A 151 13.23 -16.56 -4.11
N VAL A 152 12.95 -16.30 -5.40
CA VAL A 152 12.27 -17.19 -6.35
C VAL A 152 13.06 -17.25 -7.65
N THR A 153 12.77 -18.23 -8.54
CA THR A 153 13.38 -18.28 -9.87
C THR A 153 12.78 -17.21 -10.78
N VAL A 154 13.56 -16.71 -11.76
CA VAL A 154 13.07 -15.72 -12.73
C VAL A 154 11.86 -16.27 -13.49
N SER A 155 11.90 -17.54 -13.88
CA SER A 155 10.78 -18.23 -14.54
C SER A 155 9.52 -18.25 -13.68
N ALA A 156 9.65 -18.48 -12.36
CA ALA A 156 8.53 -18.43 -11.42
C ALA A 156 7.98 -17.03 -11.24
N ALA A 157 8.83 -15.99 -11.28
CA ALA A 157 8.39 -14.61 -11.17
C ALA A 157 7.65 -14.14 -12.43
N VAL A 158 8.23 -14.41 -13.61
CA VAL A 158 7.57 -14.08 -14.89
C VAL A 158 6.29 -14.90 -15.05
N GLY A 159 6.35 -16.21 -14.77
CA GLY A 159 5.17 -17.08 -14.75
C GLY A 159 4.12 -16.59 -13.74
N GLY A 160 4.55 -16.06 -12.59
CA GLY A 160 3.69 -15.43 -11.58
C GLY A 160 2.97 -14.19 -12.09
N ALA A 161 3.67 -13.32 -12.84
CA ALA A 161 3.03 -12.16 -13.46
C ALA A 161 1.95 -12.58 -14.48
N ILE A 162 2.29 -13.54 -15.36
CA ILE A 162 1.38 -14.03 -16.40
C ILE A 162 0.18 -14.76 -15.76
N ALA A 163 0.43 -15.68 -14.83
CA ALA A 163 -0.60 -16.43 -14.14
C ALA A 163 -1.49 -15.52 -13.28
N GLY A 164 -0.89 -14.54 -12.58
CA GLY A 164 -1.63 -13.58 -11.78
C GLY A 164 -2.56 -12.72 -12.61
N TYR A 165 -2.04 -12.15 -13.71
CA TYR A 165 -2.89 -11.39 -14.63
C TYR A 165 -3.96 -12.25 -15.26
N GLY A 166 -3.55 -13.39 -15.86
CA GLY A 166 -4.43 -14.25 -16.64
C GLY A 166 -5.56 -14.87 -15.82
N SER A 167 -5.28 -15.32 -14.59
CA SER A 167 -6.29 -15.97 -13.73
C SER A 167 -7.42 -15.01 -13.32
N LEU A 168 -7.07 -13.82 -12.81
CA LEU A 168 -8.09 -12.84 -12.42
C LEU A 168 -8.76 -12.19 -13.62
N TRP A 169 -8.03 -12.00 -14.73
CA TRP A 169 -8.63 -11.51 -15.97
C TRP A 169 -9.66 -12.50 -16.52
N LEU A 170 -9.32 -13.80 -16.55
CA LEU A 170 -10.23 -14.85 -16.98
C LEU A 170 -11.47 -14.92 -16.07
N LEU A 171 -11.27 -14.83 -14.75
CA LEU A 171 -12.36 -14.80 -13.78
C LEU A 171 -13.28 -13.59 -14.01
N ALA A 172 -12.72 -12.40 -14.20
CA ALA A 172 -13.46 -11.18 -14.49
C ALA A 172 -14.23 -11.27 -15.81
N TRP A 173 -13.62 -11.87 -16.84
CA TRP A 173 -14.24 -12.09 -18.14
C TRP A 173 -15.42 -13.07 -18.03
N LEU A 174 -15.24 -14.23 -17.37
CA LEU A 174 -16.30 -15.22 -17.14
C LEU A 174 -17.47 -14.61 -16.36
N TYR A 175 -17.17 -13.87 -15.29
CA TYR A 175 -18.20 -13.21 -14.50
C TYR A 175 -19.03 -12.22 -15.34
N ARG A 176 -18.35 -11.43 -16.20
CA ARG A 176 -19.01 -10.49 -17.12
C ARG A 176 -19.92 -11.20 -18.12
N GLN A 177 -19.51 -12.37 -18.64
CA GLN A 177 -20.34 -13.17 -19.55
C GLN A 177 -21.60 -13.72 -18.87
N ILE A 178 -21.51 -14.11 -17.59
CA ILE A 178 -22.62 -14.72 -16.85
C ILE A 178 -23.57 -13.67 -16.28
N LYS A 179 -23.03 -12.57 -15.73
CA LYS A 179 -23.82 -11.57 -14.98
C LYS A 179 -24.06 -10.27 -15.74
N ASN A 180 -23.46 -10.07 -16.92
CA ASN A 180 -23.48 -8.81 -17.67
C ASN A 180 -23.05 -7.58 -16.84
N GLN A 181 -22.26 -7.77 -15.82
CA GLN A 181 -21.76 -6.73 -14.92
C GLN A 181 -20.26 -6.89 -14.69
N ALA A 182 -19.56 -5.78 -14.45
CA ALA A 182 -18.16 -5.83 -14.03
C ALA A 182 -18.09 -6.28 -12.56
N GLY A 183 -17.50 -7.44 -12.31
CA GLY A 183 -17.41 -8.00 -10.94
C GLY A 183 -16.07 -7.75 -10.25
N LEU A 184 -14.99 -7.46 -10.99
CA LEU A 184 -13.65 -7.24 -10.46
C LEU A 184 -13.02 -6.03 -11.13
N GLY A 185 -12.30 -5.22 -10.34
CA GLY A 185 -11.55 -4.06 -10.85
C GLY A 185 -10.32 -4.47 -11.66
N TYR A 186 -10.08 -3.80 -12.78
CA TYR A 186 -8.85 -4.03 -13.56
C TYR A 186 -7.57 -3.72 -12.74
N GLY A 187 -7.66 -2.83 -11.76
CA GLY A 187 -6.56 -2.50 -10.86
C GLY A 187 -6.11 -3.70 -10.02
N ASP A 188 -7.06 -4.48 -9.48
CA ASP A 188 -6.77 -5.68 -8.69
C ASP A 188 -6.05 -6.75 -9.52
N ILE A 189 -6.42 -6.89 -10.80
CA ILE A 189 -5.77 -7.81 -11.75
C ILE A 189 -4.29 -7.43 -11.91
N LYS A 190 -4.01 -6.13 -12.10
CA LYS A 190 -2.64 -5.61 -12.24
C LYS A 190 -1.83 -5.75 -10.95
N LEU A 191 -2.44 -5.45 -9.80
CA LEU A 191 -1.81 -5.63 -8.49
C LEU A 191 -1.47 -7.11 -8.24
N PHE A 192 -2.38 -8.03 -8.58
CA PHE A 192 -2.15 -9.46 -8.41
C PHE A 192 -1.03 -9.98 -9.31
N ALA A 193 -0.94 -9.48 -10.54
CA ALA A 193 0.18 -9.74 -11.44
C ALA A 193 1.51 -9.23 -10.86
N ALA A 194 1.51 -8.01 -10.31
CA ALA A 194 2.68 -7.43 -9.64
C ALA A 194 3.12 -8.28 -8.44
N LEU A 195 2.19 -8.73 -7.60
CA LEU A 195 2.50 -9.65 -6.49
C LEU A 195 3.06 -10.99 -6.99
N GLY A 196 2.62 -11.45 -8.15
CA GLY A 196 3.16 -12.63 -8.82
C GLY A 196 4.65 -12.53 -9.14
N THR A 197 5.16 -11.34 -9.49
CA THR A 197 6.60 -11.13 -9.71
C THR A 197 7.41 -11.28 -8.42
N TRP A 198 6.83 -10.97 -7.27
CA TRP A 198 7.48 -11.08 -5.96
C TRP A 198 7.43 -12.50 -5.40
N CYS A 199 6.29 -13.15 -5.49
CA CYS A 199 6.01 -14.39 -4.76
C CYS A 199 6.11 -15.65 -5.64
N GLY A 200 6.11 -15.46 -6.98
CA GLY A 200 5.98 -16.57 -7.93
C GLY A 200 4.55 -17.09 -8.03
N TRP A 201 4.28 -17.87 -9.09
CA TRP A 201 2.94 -18.38 -9.39
C TRP A 201 2.40 -19.35 -8.32
N GLN A 202 3.29 -20.08 -7.62
CA GLN A 202 2.92 -21.06 -6.60
C GLN A 202 2.26 -20.41 -5.36
N ALA A 203 2.59 -19.15 -5.07
CA ALA A 203 2.05 -18.42 -3.93
C ALA A 203 0.72 -17.71 -4.22
N LEU A 204 0.39 -17.47 -5.50
CA LEU A 204 -0.80 -16.73 -5.89
C LEU A 204 -2.12 -17.31 -5.35
N PRO A 205 -2.36 -18.66 -5.36
CA PRO A 205 -3.58 -19.20 -4.79
C PRO A 205 -3.73 -18.90 -3.29
N TRP A 206 -2.63 -18.93 -2.54
CA TRP A 206 -2.63 -18.60 -1.11
C TRP A 206 -2.89 -17.12 -0.85
N ILE A 207 -2.30 -16.23 -1.66
CA ILE A 207 -2.55 -14.79 -1.58
C ILE A 207 -4.03 -14.51 -1.86
N ALA A 208 -4.60 -15.10 -2.92
CA ALA A 208 -6.00 -14.94 -3.27
C ALA A 208 -6.93 -15.48 -2.17
N LEU A 209 -6.63 -16.63 -1.60
CA LEU A 209 -7.40 -17.24 -0.52
C LEU A 209 -7.40 -16.35 0.73
N VAL A 210 -6.23 -15.94 1.20
CA VAL A 210 -6.10 -15.08 2.41
C VAL A 210 -6.76 -13.72 2.17
N ALA A 211 -6.55 -13.10 1.02
CA ALA A 211 -7.16 -11.83 0.67
C ALA A 211 -8.70 -11.94 0.64
N SER A 212 -9.24 -12.99 0.02
CA SER A 212 -10.68 -13.21 -0.06
C SER A 212 -11.31 -13.49 1.30
N LEU A 213 -10.68 -14.31 2.13
CA LEU A 213 -11.17 -14.61 3.48
C LEU A 213 -11.14 -13.35 4.37
N THR A 214 -10.05 -12.60 4.36
CA THR A 214 -9.95 -11.36 5.14
C THR A 214 -10.92 -10.28 4.66
N ALA A 215 -11.14 -10.16 3.35
CA ALA A 215 -12.15 -9.27 2.78
C ALA A 215 -13.56 -9.69 3.19
N LEU A 216 -13.88 -10.98 3.16
CA LEU A 216 -15.17 -11.51 3.59
C LEU A 216 -15.43 -11.25 5.07
N PHE A 217 -14.45 -11.52 5.94
CA PHE A 217 -14.55 -11.22 7.38
C PHE A 217 -14.74 -9.73 7.64
N ALA A 218 -13.98 -8.87 6.96
CA ALA A 218 -14.13 -7.42 7.07
C ALA A 218 -15.52 -6.96 6.62
N PHE A 219 -16.03 -7.50 5.51
CA PHE A 219 -17.37 -7.21 5.01
C PHE A 219 -18.45 -7.60 6.02
N ILE A 220 -18.40 -8.84 6.54
CA ILE A 220 -19.35 -9.33 7.55
C ILE A 220 -19.29 -8.43 8.80
N ALA A 221 -18.10 -8.09 9.30
CA ALA A 221 -17.94 -7.21 10.46
C ALA A 221 -18.56 -5.83 10.21
N LEU A 222 -18.31 -5.25 9.02
CA LEU A 222 -18.89 -3.95 8.66
C LEU A 222 -20.42 -3.98 8.56
N VAL A 223 -21.00 -5.04 8.00
CA VAL A 223 -22.46 -5.21 7.92
C VAL A 223 -23.08 -5.40 9.31
N VAL A 224 -22.43 -6.15 10.20
CA VAL A 224 -22.91 -6.37 11.56
C VAL A 224 -22.84 -5.08 12.39
N ILE A 225 -21.76 -4.30 12.23
CA ILE A 225 -21.56 -3.04 12.98
C ILE A 225 -22.44 -1.92 12.41
N ASN A 226 -22.43 -1.77 11.08
CA ASN A 226 -23.19 -0.74 10.37
C ASN A 226 -24.41 -1.35 9.67
N ARG A 227 -25.54 -1.44 10.36
CA ARG A 227 -26.81 -2.00 9.83
C ARG A 227 -27.36 -1.28 8.58
N THR A 228 -26.77 -0.16 8.18
CA THR A 228 -27.18 0.65 7.02
C THR A 228 -26.40 0.32 5.74
N LEU A 229 -25.35 -0.51 5.83
CA LEU A 229 -24.59 -0.89 4.63
C LEU A 229 -25.37 -1.90 3.80
N SER A 230 -25.57 -1.58 2.54
CA SER A 230 -26.17 -2.47 1.54
C SER A 230 -25.18 -3.57 1.16
N VAL A 231 -25.68 -4.78 0.91
CA VAL A 231 -24.88 -5.91 0.39
C VAL A 231 -24.23 -5.59 -0.96
N ASN A 232 -24.73 -4.59 -1.67
CA ASN A 232 -24.20 -4.14 -2.96
C ASN A 232 -23.18 -2.98 -2.83
N SER A 233 -22.76 -2.62 -1.61
CA SER A 233 -21.74 -1.57 -1.46
C SER A 233 -20.41 -2.07 -1.99
N PRO A 234 -19.69 -1.33 -2.87
CA PRO A 234 -18.39 -1.74 -3.37
C PRO A 234 -17.38 -1.77 -2.21
N LEU A 235 -16.68 -2.90 -2.06
CA LEU A 235 -15.62 -3.08 -1.09
C LEU A 235 -14.27 -2.97 -1.80
N PRO A 236 -13.33 -2.13 -1.33
CA PRO A 236 -11.99 -2.08 -1.88
C PRO A 236 -11.28 -3.42 -1.60
N PHE A 237 -10.89 -4.14 -2.65
CA PHE A 237 -10.22 -5.44 -2.53
C PHE A 237 -8.70 -5.31 -2.47
N GLY A 238 -8.15 -4.22 -3.03
CA GLY A 238 -6.72 -3.92 -3.05
C GLY A 238 -6.01 -3.97 -1.70
N PRO A 239 -6.57 -3.42 -0.61
CA PRO A 239 -5.96 -3.50 0.72
C PRO A 239 -5.74 -4.93 1.21
N PHE A 240 -6.68 -5.84 0.96
CA PHE A 240 -6.59 -7.24 1.38
C PHE A 240 -5.55 -7.99 0.55
N LEU A 241 -5.48 -7.73 -0.77
CA LEU A 241 -4.42 -8.23 -1.63
C LEU A 241 -3.04 -7.71 -1.21
N ALA A 242 -2.95 -6.43 -0.87
CA ALA A 242 -1.70 -5.81 -0.45
C ALA A 242 -1.17 -6.44 0.85
N VAL A 243 -2.01 -6.63 1.86
CA VAL A 243 -1.62 -7.25 3.14
C VAL A 243 -1.26 -8.71 2.97
N ALA A 244 -2.07 -9.49 2.24
CA ALA A 244 -1.79 -10.91 1.99
C ALA A 244 -0.49 -11.10 1.18
N GLY A 245 -0.31 -10.30 0.12
CA GLY A 245 0.90 -10.33 -0.70
C GLY A 245 2.14 -9.91 0.07
N TRP A 246 2.06 -8.84 0.87
CA TRP A 246 3.15 -8.39 1.73
C TRP A 246 3.59 -9.47 2.72
N GLY A 247 2.65 -10.13 3.37
CA GLY A 247 2.96 -11.23 4.30
C GLY A 247 3.75 -12.35 3.62
N VAL A 248 3.34 -12.76 2.41
CA VAL A 248 4.06 -13.78 1.64
C VAL A 248 5.44 -13.30 1.20
N ILE A 249 5.60 -12.04 0.77
CA ILE A 249 6.90 -11.44 0.40
C ILE A 249 7.87 -11.53 1.58
N VAL A 250 7.44 -11.12 2.78
CA VAL A 250 8.29 -11.13 3.98
C VAL A 250 8.66 -12.56 4.37
N ILE A 251 7.68 -13.47 4.46
CA ILE A 251 7.92 -14.87 4.83
C ILE A 251 8.89 -15.55 3.85
N GLN A 252 8.68 -15.41 2.55
CA GLN A 252 9.57 -15.99 1.55
C GLN A 252 10.98 -15.40 1.58
N SER A 253 11.09 -14.11 1.87
CA SER A 253 12.40 -13.46 2.00
C SER A 253 13.16 -13.93 3.25
N LEU A 254 12.46 -14.20 4.35
CA LEU A 254 13.07 -14.75 5.57
C LEU A 254 13.49 -16.23 5.43
N THR A 255 12.69 -17.02 4.72
CA THR A 255 12.96 -18.47 4.61
C THR A 255 13.99 -18.84 3.54
N ARG A 256 14.37 -17.90 2.68
CA ARG A 256 15.26 -18.15 1.52
C ARG A 256 16.53 -17.29 1.51
N LEU A 257 16.78 -16.55 2.58
CA LEU A 257 18.07 -15.92 2.89
C LEU A 257 18.94 -16.85 3.71
#